data_2c5933829b9dea2013a6554435cb65a9
#
_entry.id   2c5933829b9dea2013a6554435cb65a9
#
_cell.length_a   1.000
_cell.length_b   1.000
_cell.length_c   1.000
_cell.angle_alpha   90.00
_cell.angle_beta   90.00
_cell.angle_gamma   90.00
#
_symmetry.space_group_name_H-M   'P 1'
#
loop_
_entity.id
_entity.type
_entity.pdbx_description
1 polymer ?
#
loop_
_entity_poly.entity_id
_entity_poly.type
_entity_poly.pdbx_seq_one_letter_code
_entity_poly.pdbx_strand_id
1 'polypeptide(L)'
;PEYYPGISANEFIALSAARRAGIEVSGFDLSADGGLLVLDRFDIGADGSRHGFEDIPSLLGMQVRNKLDERKYHGSYELIAHLLRNQLGLPQPELEKFFHQVAFSILVRNGDAHLKNFGVLYTSETDIRLA
;
A
#
# COMPACT_ATOMS: atom_id res chain seq x y z
N PRO A 1 12.71 18.43 -2.05
CA PRO A 1 13.89 18.15 -1.21
C PRO A 1 15.15 18.15 -2.06
N GLU A 2 16.25 18.70 -1.54
CA GLU A 2 17.53 18.81 -2.28
C GLU A 2 18.09 17.47 -2.78
N TYR A 3 17.75 16.36 -2.12
CA TYR A 3 18.30 15.02 -2.42
C TYR A 3 17.53 14.24 -3.48
N TYR A 4 16.26 14.57 -3.73
CA TYR A 4 15.42 13.83 -4.69
C TYR A 4 14.55 14.80 -5.51
N PRO A 5 15.15 15.51 -6.47
CA PRO A 5 14.41 16.42 -7.32
C PRO A 5 13.36 15.67 -8.13
N GLY A 6 12.15 16.20 -8.21
CA GLY A 6 11.05 15.62 -8.99
C GLY A 6 10.36 14.39 -8.37
N ILE A 7 10.61 14.07 -7.09
CA ILE A 7 9.99 12.90 -6.43
C ILE A 7 8.45 12.98 -6.45
N SER A 8 7.87 14.17 -6.22
CA SER A 8 6.41 14.36 -6.26
C SER A 8 5.82 14.07 -7.64
N ALA A 9 6.48 14.54 -8.69
CA ALA A 9 6.07 14.27 -10.07
C ALA A 9 6.23 12.80 -10.44
N ASN A 10 7.32 12.16 -10.01
CA ASN A 10 7.54 10.72 -10.23
C ASN A 10 6.45 9.88 -9.55
N GLU A 11 6.13 10.18 -8.30
CA GLU A 11 5.06 9.51 -7.56
C GLU A 11 3.69 9.73 -8.21
N PHE A 12 3.40 10.96 -8.68
CA PHE A 12 2.18 11.25 -9.43
C PHE A 12 2.05 10.40 -10.71
N ILE A 13 3.17 10.21 -11.43
CA ILE A 13 3.20 9.37 -12.64
C ILE A 13 2.94 7.91 -12.26
N ALA A 14 3.57 7.40 -11.20
CA ALA A 14 3.39 6.03 -10.72
C ALA A 14 1.93 5.77 -10.30
N LEU A 15 1.33 6.65 -9.51
CA LEU A 15 -0.09 6.57 -9.11
C LEU A 15 -1.04 6.67 -10.30
N SER A 16 -0.73 7.54 -11.27
CA SER A 16 -1.51 7.65 -12.51
C SER A 16 -1.45 6.38 -13.35
N ALA A 17 -0.28 5.75 -13.43
CA ALA A 17 -0.10 4.47 -14.12
C ALA A 17 -0.84 3.33 -13.40
N ALA A 18 -0.76 3.26 -12.06
CA ALA A 18 -1.48 2.29 -11.24
C ALA A 18 -3.00 2.39 -11.47
N ARG A 19 -3.54 3.62 -11.40
CA ARG A 19 -4.97 3.88 -11.67
C ARG A 19 -5.39 3.42 -13.08
N ARG A 20 -4.57 3.69 -14.10
CA ARG A 20 -4.82 3.23 -15.47
C ARG A 20 -4.72 1.72 -15.64
N ALA A 21 -3.91 1.06 -14.84
CA ALA A 21 -3.81 -0.40 -14.79
C ALA A 21 -4.97 -1.06 -14.00
N GLY A 22 -5.93 -0.27 -13.48
CA GLY A 22 -7.07 -0.77 -12.73
C GLY A 22 -6.77 -1.06 -11.27
N ILE A 23 -5.63 -0.61 -10.75
CA ILE A 23 -5.32 -0.69 -9.32
C ILE A 23 -6.07 0.45 -8.61
N GLU A 24 -6.76 0.10 -7.55
CA GLU A 24 -7.42 1.07 -6.67
C GLU A 24 -6.37 1.94 -5.99
N VAL A 25 -6.48 3.25 -6.15
CA VAL A 25 -5.61 4.24 -5.52
C VAL A 25 -6.45 5.38 -4.97
N SER A 26 -6.04 5.95 -3.85
CA SER A 26 -6.66 7.14 -3.25
C SER A 26 -6.71 8.31 -4.23
N GLY A 27 -7.51 9.33 -3.93
CA GLY A 27 -7.45 10.60 -4.65
C GLY A 27 -6.06 11.22 -4.51
N PHE A 28 -5.56 11.82 -5.57
CA PHE A 28 -4.28 12.52 -5.55
C PHE A 28 -4.25 13.66 -6.56
N ASP A 29 -3.53 14.73 -6.20
CA ASP A 29 -3.29 15.90 -7.02
C ASP A 29 -1.84 16.35 -6.93
N LEU A 30 -1.32 16.92 -8.02
CA LEU A 30 0.01 17.50 -8.09
C LEU A 30 -0.09 19.02 -8.23
N SER A 31 0.67 19.76 -7.44
CA SER A 31 0.76 21.21 -7.58
C SER A 31 1.25 21.62 -8.98
N ALA A 32 0.86 22.82 -9.43
CA ALA A 32 1.17 23.30 -10.78
C ALA A 32 2.69 23.36 -11.09
N ASP A 33 3.51 23.56 -10.06
CA ASP A 33 4.97 23.55 -10.16
C ASP A 33 5.61 22.16 -10.01
N GLY A 34 4.79 21.12 -9.79
CA GLY A 34 5.26 19.74 -9.60
C GLY A 34 5.97 19.48 -8.27
N GLY A 35 6.01 20.45 -7.38
CA GLY A 35 6.77 20.37 -6.13
C GLY A 35 6.05 19.66 -4.98
N LEU A 36 4.72 19.62 -5.01
CA LEU A 36 3.89 19.03 -3.95
C LEU A 36 2.90 18.03 -4.52
N LEU A 37 2.91 16.81 -3.99
CA LEU A 37 1.87 15.80 -4.19
C LEU A 37 0.97 15.76 -2.95
N VAL A 38 -0.34 15.86 -3.16
CA VAL A 38 -1.37 15.73 -2.14
C VAL A 38 -2.10 14.41 -2.36
N LEU A 39 -2.33 13.67 -1.30
CA LEU A 39 -3.05 12.39 -1.33
C LEU A 39 -4.22 12.43 -0.35
N ASP A 40 -5.36 11.92 -0.77
CA ASP A 40 -6.46 11.66 0.13
C ASP A 40 -6.10 10.52 1.09
N ARG A 41 -6.59 10.58 2.30
CA ARG A 41 -6.39 9.50 3.25
C ARG A 41 -7.22 8.28 2.85
N PHE A 42 -6.56 7.14 2.72
CA PHE A 42 -7.18 5.86 2.33
C PHE A 42 -7.99 5.21 3.47
N ASP A 43 -7.74 5.63 4.72
CA ASP A 43 -8.39 5.11 5.93
C ASP A 43 -9.61 5.93 6.37
N ILE A 44 -10.11 6.81 5.51
CA ILE A 44 -11.32 7.59 5.74
C ILE A 44 -12.37 7.21 4.71
N GLY A 45 -13.51 6.72 5.18
CA GLY A 45 -14.67 6.42 4.33
C GLY A 45 -15.32 7.68 3.75
N ALA A 46 -16.13 7.51 2.72
CA ALA A 46 -16.87 8.62 2.08
C ALA A 46 -17.85 9.33 3.04
N ASP A 47 -18.28 8.67 4.09
CA ASP A 47 -19.13 9.20 5.17
C ASP A 47 -18.33 9.90 6.29
N GLY A 48 -16.99 9.97 6.14
CA GLY A 48 -16.09 10.53 7.14
C GLY A 48 -15.72 9.56 8.28
N SER A 49 -16.20 8.31 8.24
CA SER A 49 -15.81 7.29 9.22
C SER A 49 -14.34 6.92 9.06
N ARG A 50 -13.71 6.54 10.17
CA ARG A 50 -12.33 6.05 10.13
C ARG A 50 -12.32 4.52 10.13
N HIS A 51 -11.58 3.96 9.17
CA HIS A 51 -11.27 2.53 9.14
C HIS A 51 -10.01 2.26 9.97
N GLY A 52 -9.95 1.10 10.61
CA GLY A 52 -8.71 0.60 11.17
C GLY A 52 -7.74 0.22 10.05
N PHE A 53 -6.45 0.36 10.29
CA PHE A 53 -5.39 -0.04 9.37
C PHE A 53 -4.28 -0.76 10.12
N GLU A 54 -3.86 -1.91 9.59
CA GLU A 54 -2.72 -2.67 10.08
C GLU A 54 -1.78 -3.01 8.92
N ASP A 55 -0.49 -2.69 9.08
CA ASP A 55 0.53 -3.10 8.11
C ASP A 55 0.92 -4.58 8.32
N ILE A 56 1.48 -5.21 7.28
CA ILE A 56 1.87 -6.62 7.33
C ILE A 56 2.85 -6.95 8.47
N PRO A 57 3.89 -6.14 8.76
CA PRO A 57 4.74 -6.36 9.93
C PRO A 57 3.97 -6.43 11.24
N SER A 58 3.01 -5.54 11.46
CA SER A 58 2.16 -5.53 12.67
C SER A 58 1.35 -6.82 12.78
N LEU A 59 0.72 -7.24 11.68
CA LEU A 59 -0.06 -8.50 11.62
C LEU A 59 0.81 -9.75 11.86
N LEU A 60 2.09 -9.71 11.50
CA LEU A 60 3.06 -10.77 11.78
C LEU A 60 3.68 -10.67 13.17
N GLY A 61 3.28 -9.70 14.01
CA GLY A 61 3.88 -9.46 15.32
C GLY A 61 5.33 -8.95 15.26
N MET A 62 5.77 -8.44 14.12
CA MET A 62 7.11 -7.93 13.92
C MET A 62 7.24 -6.52 14.49
N GLN A 63 8.21 -6.30 15.37
CA GLN A 63 8.50 -4.96 15.89
C GLN A 63 9.46 -4.20 14.96
N VAL A 64 8.93 -3.50 13.98
CA VAL A 64 9.72 -2.59 13.13
C VAL A 64 9.81 -1.21 13.82
N ARG A 65 10.96 -0.91 14.41
CA ARG A 65 11.12 0.23 15.34
C ARG A 65 11.27 1.60 14.66
N ASN A 66 11.84 1.65 13.47
CA ASN A 66 12.07 2.91 12.74
C ASN A 66 12.23 2.69 11.23
N LYS A 67 12.38 3.78 10.47
CA LYS A 67 12.52 3.74 8.99
C LYS A 67 13.76 3.00 8.49
N LEU A 68 14.81 2.89 9.30
CA LEU A 68 16.07 2.21 8.95
C LEU A 68 16.08 0.74 9.37
N ASP A 69 15.01 0.25 10.00
CA ASP A 69 14.92 -1.13 10.46
C ASP A 69 14.76 -2.07 9.26
N GLU A 70 15.81 -2.85 9.00
CA GLU A 70 15.88 -3.78 7.85
C GLU A 70 14.87 -4.91 7.94
N ARG A 71 14.27 -5.16 9.12
CA ARG A 71 13.25 -6.21 9.31
C ARG A 71 12.03 -6.03 8.40
N LYS A 72 11.72 -4.80 7.98
CA LYS A 72 10.67 -4.53 6.99
C LYS A 72 10.89 -5.23 5.64
N TYR A 73 12.14 -5.62 5.32
CA TYR A 73 12.51 -6.36 4.10
C TYR A 73 12.59 -7.88 4.33
N HIS A 74 12.47 -8.35 5.58
CA HIS A 74 12.55 -9.76 5.92
C HIS A 74 11.20 -10.46 5.69
N GLY A 75 10.90 -10.76 4.42
CA GLY A 75 9.68 -11.45 4.03
C GLY A 75 9.63 -11.67 2.52
N SER A 76 8.57 -12.33 2.11
CA SER A 76 8.29 -12.55 0.70
C SER A 76 6.82 -12.26 0.39
N TYR A 77 6.51 -12.08 -0.88
CA TYR A 77 5.12 -11.91 -1.31
C TYR A 77 4.27 -13.17 -1.04
N GLU A 78 4.88 -14.37 -1.06
CA GLU A 78 4.22 -15.61 -0.68
C GLU A 78 3.82 -15.62 0.80
N LEU A 79 4.68 -15.07 1.68
CA LEU A 79 4.37 -14.92 3.11
C LEU A 79 3.15 -14.00 3.29
N ILE A 80 3.11 -12.88 2.58
CA ILE A 80 1.96 -11.96 2.61
C ILE A 80 0.70 -12.68 2.09
N ALA A 81 0.77 -13.33 0.93
CA ALA A 81 -0.36 -14.05 0.36
C ALA A 81 -0.89 -15.15 1.31
N HIS A 82 0.01 -15.89 1.98
CA HIS A 82 -0.35 -16.88 2.98
C HIS A 82 -1.07 -16.24 4.17
N LEU A 83 -0.57 -15.13 4.70
CA LEU A 83 -1.21 -14.38 5.79
C LEU A 83 -2.62 -13.92 5.40
N LEU A 84 -2.74 -13.24 4.26
CA LEU A 84 -4.02 -12.71 3.76
C LEU A 84 -5.05 -13.81 3.56
N ARG A 85 -4.65 -14.94 2.96
CA ARG A 85 -5.56 -16.05 2.64
C ARG A 85 -5.88 -16.92 3.86
N ASN A 86 -4.87 -17.39 4.59
CA ASN A 86 -5.02 -18.48 5.54
C ASN A 86 -5.21 -18.03 7.00
N GLN A 87 -4.73 -16.83 7.33
CA GLN A 87 -4.90 -16.28 8.70
C GLN A 87 -6.03 -15.26 8.75
N LEU A 88 -6.12 -14.35 7.77
CA LEU A 88 -7.18 -13.34 7.73
C LEU A 88 -8.41 -13.78 6.94
N GLY A 89 -8.33 -14.87 6.16
CA GLY A 89 -9.45 -15.40 5.40
C GLY A 89 -9.98 -14.48 4.30
N LEU A 90 -9.12 -13.62 3.72
CA LEU A 90 -9.57 -12.69 2.68
C LEU A 90 -10.13 -13.45 1.47
N PRO A 91 -11.22 -12.96 0.87
CA PRO A 91 -11.83 -13.60 -0.29
C PRO A 91 -10.96 -13.43 -1.54
N GLN A 92 -11.19 -14.30 -2.53
CA GLN A 92 -10.40 -14.34 -3.76
C GLN A 92 -10.23 -12.99 -4.45
N PRO A 93 -11.23 -12.09 -4.55
CA PRO A 93 -11.03 -10.77 -5.15
C PRO A 93 -9.96 -9.91 -4.47
N GLU A 94 -9.83 -9.99 -3.14
CA GLU A 94 -8.81 -9.26 -2.39
C GLU A 94 -7.40 -9.83 -2.65
N LEU A 95 -7.29 -11.15 -2.82
CA LEU A 95 -6.03 -11.80 -3.21
C LEU A 95 -5.61 -11.43 -4.64
N GLU A 96 -6.56 -11.26 -5.54
CA GLU A 96 -6.32 -10.78 -6.90
C GLU A 96 -5.84 -9.33 -6.91
N LYS A 97 -6.41 -8.46 -6.07
CA LYS A 97 -5.90 -7.09 -5.86
C LYS A 97 -4.44 -7.11 -5.39
N PHE A 98 -4.11 -7.94 -4.41
CA PHE A 98 -2.74 -8.10 -3.95
C PHE A 98 -1.79 -8.54 -5.07
N PHE A 99 -2.20 -9.54 -5.86
CA PHE A 99 -1.42 -9.99 -7.01
C PHE A 99 -1.18 -8.86 -8.02
N HIS A 100 -2.20 -8.06 -8.32
CA HIS A 100 -2.07 -6.91 -9.23
C HIS A 100 -1.11 -5.84 -8.68
N GLN A 101 -1.17 -5.54 -7.38
CA GLN A 101 -0.24 -4.60 -6.74
C GLN A 101 1.21 -5.09 -6.83
N VAL A 102 1.46 -6.38 -6.56
CA VAL A 102 2.79 -6.98 -6.66
C VAL A 102 3.28 -6.97 -8.11
N ALA A 103 2.46 -7.43 -9.06
CA ALA A 103 2.80 -7.44 -10.48
C ALA A 103 3.14 -6.04 -11.00
N PHE A 104 2.33 -5.04 -10.64
CA PHE A 104 2.57 -3.66 -11.00
C PHE A 104 3.89 -3.15 -10.41
N SER A 105 4.15 -3.39 -9.13
CA SER A 105 5.40 -2.99 -8.45
C SER A 105 6.64 -3.54 -9.17
N ILE A 106 6.58 -4.79 -9.63
CA ILE A 106 7.65 -5.41 -10.41
C ILE A 106 7.80 -4.73 -11.78
N LEU A 107 6.69 -4.50 -12.49
CA LEU A 107 6.70 -3.88 -13.82
C LEU A 107 7.26 -2.46 -13.81
N VAL A 108 6.93 -1.66 -12.81
CA VAL A 108 7.45 -0.29 -12.66
C VAL A 108 8.81 -0.24 -11.95
N ARG A 109 9.40 -1.40 -11.65
CA ARG A 109 10.69 -1.53 -10.94
C ARG A 109 10.71 -0.80 -9.59
N ASN A 110 9.62 -0.89 -8.82
CA ASN A 110 9.59 -0.36 -7.46
C ASN A 110 10.49 -1.19 -6.54
N GLY A 111 11.71 -0.72 -6.31
CA GLY A 111 12.69 -1.38 -5.43
C GLY A 111 12.41 -1.23 -3.94
N ASP A 112 11.41 -0.44 -3.54
CA ASP A 112 11.06 -0.19 -2.14
C ASP A 112 9.73 -0.84 -1.72
N ALA A 113 9.20 -1.79 -2.49
CA ALA A 113 7.98 -2.53 -2.18
C ALA A 113 8.22 -3.57 -1.07
N HIS A 114 8.44 -3.09 0.16
CA HIS A 114 8.68 -3.92 1.35
C HIS A 114 7.38 -4.19 2.13
N LEU A 115 7.44 -5.02 3.19
CA LEU A 115 6.29 -5.47 3.99
C LEU A 115 5.39 -4.32 4.49
N LYS A 116 5.96 -3.17 4.86
CA LYS A 116 5.20 -2.01 5.36
C LYS A 116 4.41 -1.27 4.28
N ASN A 117 4.62 -1.58 3.01
CA ASN A 117 3.84 -1.01 1.90
C ASN A 117 2.53 -1.76 1.67
N PHE A 118 2.33 -2.86 2.37
CA PHE A 118 1.11 -3.67 2.30
C PHE A 118 0.42 -3.70 3.65
N GLY A 119 -0.90 -3.73 3.64
CA GLY A 119 -1.69 -3.77 4.84
C GLY A 119 -3.15 -4.08 4.56
N VAL A 120 -3.93 -4.06 5.61
CA VAL A 120 -5.38 -4.26 5.53
C VAL A 120 -6.11 -3.11 6.19
N LEU A 121 -7.27 -2.80 5.62
CA LEU A 121 -8.28 -1.93 6.20
C LEU A 121 -9.39 -2.78 6.82
N TYR A 122 -9.96 -2.32 7.91
CA TYR A 122 -11.09 -3.00 8.54
C TYR A 122 -12.04 -2.02 9.22
N THR A 123 -13.31 -2.36 9.24
CA THR A 123 -14.36 -1.68 10.01
C THR A 123 -14.84 -2.54 11.16
N SER A 124 -14.64 -3.86 11.09
CA SER A 124 -14.94 -4.86 12.11
C SER A 124 -14.03 -6.09 11.92
N GLU A 125 -14.12 -7.06 12.84
CA GLU A 125 -13.37 -8.32 12.76
C GLU A 125 -13.74 -9.18 11.53
N THR A 126 -14.93 -8.94 10.95
CA THR A 126 -15.44 -9.69 9.79
C THR A 126 -15.44 -8.89 8.48
N ASP A 127 -15.10 -7.61 8.53
CA ASP A 127 -15.00 -6.73 7.37
C ASP A 127 -13.55 -6.25 7.22
N ILE A 128 -12.74 -7.13 6.65
CA ILE A 128 -11.32 -6.91 6.40
C ILE A 128 -11.08 -6.95 4.89
N ARG A 129 -10.33 -5.97 4.37
CA ARG A 129 -9.97 -5.89 2.95
C ARG A 129 -8.52 -5.45 2.80
N LEU A 130 -7.94 -5.70 1.64
CA LEU A 130 -6.62 -5.16 1.29
C LEU A 130 -6.67 -3.62 1.21
N ALA A 131 -5.62 -2.98 1.73
CA ALA A 131 -5.47 -1.51 1.70
C ALA A 131 -4.84 -1.03 0.39
#